data_28e7e4a61c39cb6159956d7288a634a3
#
_entry.id   28e7e4a61c39cb6159956d7288a634a3
#
_cell.length_a   1.000
_cell.length_b   1.000
_cell.length_c   1.000
_cell.angle_alpha   90.00
_cell.angle_beta   90.00
_cell.angle_gamma   90.00
#
_symmetry.space_group_name_H-M   'P 1'
#
loop_
_entity.id
_entity.type
_entity.pdbx_description
1 polymer ?
#
loop_
_entity_poly.entity_id
_entity_poly.type
_entity_poly.pdbx_seq_one_letter_code
_entity_poly.pdbx_strand_id
1 'polypeptide(L)'
;MKRLTEKEELIMRLFWAHGDMFIQDLLRYYPDPKPHHNTLATQLGILEEKGYVTRDKYANAYRYHAVLSEHDIADKAISDVVKIFYGSSYTHMVSRFVKEEKMDLAELKALIKEIENAQ
;
A
#
# COMPACT_ATOMS: atom_id res chain seq x y z
N MET A 1 -12.37 -2.04 -4.08
CA MET A 1 -11.58 -2.02 -2.83
C MET A 1 -11.61 -0.63 -2.24
N LYS A 2 -11.92 -0.52 -0.95
CA LYS A 2 -11.99 0.78 -0.28
C LYS A 2 -10.59 1.34 -0.02
N ARG A 3 -10.45 2.66 -0.20
CA ARG A 3 -9.15 3.31 -0.02
C ARG A 3 -8.74 3.35 1.45
N LEU A 4 -7.44 3.40 1.67
CA LEU A 4 -6.86 3.58 2.99
C LEU A 4 -6.90 5.05 3.40
N THR A 5 -7.22 5.30 4.67
CA THR A 5 -7.02 6.62 5.28
C THR A 5 -5.53 6.78 5.61
N GLU A 6 -5.12 7.99 5.98
CA GLU A 6 -3.72 8.24 6.37
C GLU A 6 -3.27 7.39 7.55
N LYS A 7 -4.14 7.23 8.54
CA LYS A 7 -3.85 6.40 9.72
C LYS A 7 -3.75 4.92 9.34
N GLU A 8 -4.62 4.47 8.45
CA GLU A 8 -4.60 3.10 7.95
C GLU A 8 -3.34 2.83 7.12
N GLU A 9 -2.91 3.80 6.31
CA GLU A 9 -1.65 3.68 5.55
C GLU A 9 -0.46 3.52 6.50
N LEU A 10 -0.42 4.27 7.58
CA LEU A 10 0.64 4.17 8.57
C LEU A 10 0.69 2.76 9.16
N ILE A 11 -0.47 2.22 9.54
CA ILE A 11 -0.56 0.87 10.09
C ILE A 11 -0.08 -0.17 9.07
N MET A 12 -0.52 -0.05 7.82
CA MET A 12 -0.10 -0.99 6.77
C MET A 12 1.40 -0.93 6.52
N ARG A 13 2.01 0.28 6.53
CA ARG A 13 3.46 0.42 6.38
C ARG A 13 4.22 -0.30 7.50
N LEU A 14 3.69 -0.28 8.71
CA LEU A 14 4.30 -0.99 9.83
C LEU A 14 4.26 -2.51 9.62
N PHE A 15 3.13 -3.02 9.11
CA PHE A 15 3.04 -4.45 8.77
C PHE A 15 4.01 -4.82 7.66
N TRP A 16 4.14 -4.00 6.63
CA TRP A 16 5.07 -4.30 5.52
C TRP A 16 6.53 -4.24 5.98
N ALA A 17 6.83 -3.36 6.93
CA ALA A 17 8.20 -3.21 7.44
C ALA A 17 8.58 -4.29 8.45
N HIS A 18 7.65 -4.71 9.29
CA HIS A 18 7.94 -5.57 10.45
C HIS A 18 7.32 -6.96 10.39
N GLY A 19 6.42 -7.20 9.43
CA GLY A 19 5.74 -8.49 9.31
C GLY A 19 4.55 -8.62 10.24
N ASP A 20 4.15 -9.86 10.49
CA ASP A 20 2.97 -10.15 11.30
C ASP A 20 3.17 -9.70 12.75
N MET A 21 2.11 -9.14 13.34
CA MET A 21 2.23 -8.51 14.66
C MET A 21 0.99 -8.71 15.52
N PHE A 22 1.22 -8.82 16.82
CA PHE A 22 0.18 -8.60 17.83
C PHE A 22 0.00 -7.09 18.02
N ILE A 23 -1.12 -6.67 18.63
CA ILE A 23 -1.38 -5.25 18.86
C ILE A 23 -0.25 -4.60 19.68
N GLN A 24 0.30 -5.32 20.68
CA GLN A 24 1.39 -4.80 21.49
C GLN A 24 2.65 -4.51 20.66
N ASP A 25 2.94 -5.36 19.67
CA ASP A 25 4.05 -5.15 18.77
C ASP A 25 3.84 -3.93 17.91
N LEU A 26 2.63 -3.80 17.37
CA LEU A 26 2.27 -2.65 16.54
C LEU A 26 2.39 -1.34 17.32
N LEU A 27 1.93 -1.32 18.58
CA LEU A 27 2.08 -0.16 19.45
C LEU A 27 3.53 0.21 19.68
N ARG A 28 4.42 -0.80 19.81
CA ARG A 28 5.84 -0.56 19.99
C ARG A 28 6.46 0.21 18.83
N TYR A 29 6.06 -0.12 17.60
CA TYR A 29 6.60 0.51 16.40
C TYR A 29 5.85 1.78 15.98
N TYR A 30 4.68 2.01 16.55
CA TYR A 30 3.86 3.17 16.22
C TYR A 30 4.54 4.45 16.70
N PRO A 31 4.62 5.50 15.86
CA PRO A 31 5.26 6.76 16.27
C PRO A 31 4.47 7.49 17.35
N ASP A 32 5.15 8.31 18.12
CA ASP A 32 4.50 9.14 19.13
C ASP A 32 3.73 10.29 18.48
N PRO A 33 2.60 10.69 19.01
CA PRO A 33 1.92 10.10 20.19
C PRO A 33 1.24 8.78 19.85
N LYS A 34 1.47 7.76 20.68
CA LYS A 34 0.90 6.43 20.44
C LYS A 34 -0.61 6.44 20.70
N PRO A 35 -1.40 5.75 19.85
CA PRO A 35 -2.83 5.63 20.09
C PRO A 35 -3.11 4.73 21.29
N HIS A 36 -4.32 4.85 21.84
CA HIS A 36 -4.78 3.92 22.86
C HIS A 36 -4.96 2.54 22.22
N HIS A 37 -4.72 1.49 23.01
CA HIS A 37 -4.88 0.11 22.57
C HIS A 37 -6.24 -0.14 21.89
N ASN A 38 -7.34 0.36 22.51
CA ASN A 38 -8.68 0.18 21.97
C ASN A 38 -8.89 0.89 20.63
N THR A 39 -8.28 2.07 20.47
CA THR A 39 -8.33 2.81 19.21
C THR A 39 -7.66 2.00 18.09
N LEU A 40 -6.49 1.46 18.39
CA LEU A 40 -5.75 0.66 17.42
C LEU A 40 -6.51 -0.63 17.07
N ALA A 41 -7.12 -1.28 18.07
CA ALA A 41 -7.94 -2.47 17.84
C ALA A 41 -9.13 -2.16 16.92
N THR A 42 -9.77 -1.01 17.10
CA THR A 42 -10.87 -0.58 16.23
C THR A 42 -10.38 -0.34 14.80
N GLN A 43 -9.25 0.32 14.65
CA GLN A 43 -8.65 0.57 13.32
C GLN A 43 -8.29 -0.74 12.62
N LEU A 44 -7.75 -1.71 13.35
CA LEU A 44 -7.43 -3.03 12.79
C LEU A 44 -8.69 -3.77 12.36
N GLY A 45 -9.78 -3.63 13.13
CA GLY A 45 -11.08 -4.21 12.75
C GLY A 45 -11.59 -3.65 11.44
N ILE A 46 -11.44 -2.34 11.24
CA ILE A 46 -11.83 -1.68 9.99
C ILE A 46 -10.97 -2.18 8.82
N LEU A 47 -9.66 -2.30 9.04
CA LEU A 47 -8.74 -2.82 8.01
C LEU A 47 -9.07 -4.26 7.65
N GLU A 48 -9.44 -5.07 8.65
CA GLU A 48 -9.85 -6.45 8.42
C GLU A 48 -11.14 -6.50 7.58
N GLU A 49 -12.11 -5.66 7.93
CA GLU A 49 -13.37 -5.55 7.18
C GLU A 49 -13.14 -5.10 5.74
N LYS A 50 -12.18 -4.21 5.51
CA LYS A 50 -11.81 -3.74 4.17
C LYS A 50 -11.01 -4.78 3.38
N GLY A 51 -10.53 -5.83 4.02
CA GLY A 51 -9.78 -6.89 3.35
C GLY A 51 -8.27 -6.69 3.28
N TYR A 52 -7.72 -5.73 4.03
CA TYR A 52 -6.28 -5.45 4.02
C TYR A 52 -5.48 -6.30 4.99
N VAL A 53 -6.08 -6.71 6.10
CA VAL A 53 -5.44 -7.56 7.09
C VAL A 53 -6.37 -8.71 7.46
N THR A 54 -5.79 -9.76 8.00
CA THR A 54 -6.52 -10.86 8.63
C THR A 54 -5.86 -11.16 9.97
N ARG A 55 -6.48 -12.00 10.77
CA ARG A 55 -5.95 -12.33 12.10
C ARG A 55 -6.11 -13.81 12.42
N ASP A 56 -5.16 -14.31 13.22
CA ASP A 56 -5.23 -15.66 13.77
C ASP A 56 -5.18 -15.56 15.30
N LYS A 57 -5.88 -16.46 15.96
CA LYS A 57 -5.90 -16.49 17.42
C LYS A 57 -4.77 -17.36 17.94
N TYR A 58 -3.97 -16.80 18.84
CA TYR A 58 -2.90 -17.49 19.56
C TYR A 58 -3.16 -17.34 21.05
N ALA A 59 -3.55 -18.42 21.71
CA ALA A 59 -3.92 -18.40 23.11
C ALA A 59 -5.00 -17.33 23.38
N ASN A 60 -4.68 -16.25 24.09
CA ASN A 60 -5.63 -15.19 24.41
C ASN A 60 -5.46 -13.93 23.57
N ALA A 61 -4.64 -13.99 22.52
CA ALA A 61 -4.31 -12.82 21.71
C ALA A 61 -4.52 -13.11 20.22
N TYR A 62 -4.71 -12.04 19.43
CA TYR A 62 -4.80 -12.13 17.98
C TYR A 62 -3.52 -11.60 17.35
N ARG A 63 -3.00 -12.37 16.43
CA ARG A 63 -1.87 -11.95 15.59
C ARG A 63 -2.40 -11.55 14.23
N TYR A 64 -2.05 -10.35 13.80
CA TYR A 64 -2.54 -9.77 12.55
C TYR A 64 -1.53 -9.93 11.42
N HIS A 65 -2.03 -10.15 10.22
CA HIS A 65 -1.24 -10.35 9.00
C HIS A 65 -1.72 -9.42 7.90
N ALA A 66 -0.80 -8.82 7.16
CA ALA A 66 -1.15 -8.09 5.95
C ALA A 66 -1.53 -9.09 4.87
N VAL A 67 -2.73 -8.95 4.31
CA VAL A 67 -3.21 -9.79 3.21
C VAL A 67 -2.71 -9.23 1.88
N LEU A 68 -2.69 -7.90 1.76
CA LEU A 68 -2.29 -7.21 0.55
C LEU A 68 -0.91 -6.57 0.75
N SER A 69 -0.05 -6.73 -0.26
CA SER A 69 1.26 -6.08 -0.25
C SER A 69 1.11 -4.61 -0.65
N GLU A 70 2.15 -3.83 -0.38
CA GLU A 70 2.23 -2.44 -0.85
C GLU A 70 2.10 -2.38 -2.37
N HIS A 71 2.74 -3.31 -3.06
CA HIS A 71 2.69 -3.41 -4.52
C HIS A 71 1.27 -3.66 -5.03
N ASP A 72 0.52 -4.57 -4.39
CA ASP A 72 -0.87 -4.86 -4.77
C ASP A 72 -1.75 -3.62 -4.66
N ILE A 73 -1.57 -2.86 -3.58
CA ILE A 73 -2.36 -1.64 -3.34
C ILE A 73 -1.99 -0.57 -4.37
N ALA A 74 -0.70 -0.41 -4.64
CA ALA A 74 -0.22 0.54 -5.65
C ALA A 74 -0.77 0.21 -7.04
N ASP A 75 -0.72 -1.08 -7.42
CA ASP A 75 -1.26 -1.54 -8.70
C ASP A 75 -2.73 -1.18 -8.84
N LYS A 76 -3.51 -1.45 -7.80
CA LYS A 76 -4.95 -1.16 -7.83
C LYS A 76 -5.21 0.34 -7.94
N ALA A 77 -4.48 1.15 -7.17
CA ALA A 77 -4.63 2.60 -7.19
C ALA A 77 -4.30 3.17 -8.59
N ILE A 78 -3.19 2.73 -9.17
CA ILE A 78 -2.79 3.17 -10.51
C ILE A 78 -3.78 2.71 -11.56
N SER A 79 -4.25 1.47 -11.48
CA SER A 79 -5.25 0.92 -12.40
C SER A 79 -6.53 1.77 -12.40
N ASP A 80 -7.00 2.16 -11.21
CA ASP A 80 -8.20 2.99 -11.09
C ASP A 80 -8.00 4.38 -11.72
N VAL A 81 -6.84 5.00 -11.48
CA VAL A 81 -6.50 6.30 -12.06
C VAL A 81 -6.45 6.21 -13.58
N VAL A 82 -5.79 5.20 -14.11
CA VAL A 82 -5.66 5.01 -15.56
C VAL A 82 -7.03 4.80 -16.20
N LYS A 83 -7.88 4.01 -15.56
CA LYS A 83 -9.22 3.72 -16.04
C LYS A 83 -10.09 4.98 -16.09
N ILE A 84 -10.03 5.81 -15.05
CA ILE A 84 -10.88 6.98 -14.91
C ILE A 84 -10.38 8.15 -15.76
N PHE A 85 -9.08 8.41 -15.76
CA PHE A 85 -8.52 9.64 -16.33
C PHE A 85 -7.77 9.48 -17.63
N TYR A 86 -7.35 8.26 -18.00
CA TYR A 86 -6.52 8.01 -19.18
C TYR A 86 -7.12 7.00 -20.15
N GLY A 87 -8.45 6.80 -20.08
CA GLY A 87 -9.15 5.91 -21.01
C GLY A 87 -8.63 4.48 -20.99
N SER A 88 -8.22 3.99 -19.82
CA SER A 88 -7.66 2.64 -19.63
C SER A 88 -6.33 2.41 -20.35
N SER A 89 -5.62 3.49 -20.73
CA SER A 89 -4.35 3.39 -21.44
C SER A 89 -3.18 3.86 -20.58
N TYR A 90 -2.34 2.93 -20.14
CA TYR A 90 -1.09 3.23 -19.43
C TYR A 90 -0.12 4.00 -20.34
N THR A 91 -0.11 3.68 -21.62
CA THR A 91 0.72 4.37 -22.59
C THR A 91 0.34 5.85 -22.68
N HIS A 92 -0.96 6.15 -22.66
CA HIS A 92 -1.44 7.52 -22.67
C HIS A 92 -0.98 8.28 -21.43
N MET A 93 -1.06 7.64 -20.26
CA MET A 93 -0.60 8.24 -19.00
C MET A 93 0.89 8.57 -19.06
N VAL A 94 1.73 7.62 -19.49
CA VAL A 94 3.19 7.82 -19.62
C VAL A 94 3.49 8.93 -20.63
N SER A 95 2.83 8.92 -21.78
CA SER A 95 2.98 9.95 -22.81
C SER A 95 2.74 11.35 -22.25
N ARG A 96 1.68 11.50 -21.45
CA ARG A 96 1.37 12.78 -20.83
C ARG A 96 2.44 13.22 -19.84
N PHE A 97 2.98 12.29 -19.04
CA PHE A 97 4.06 12.60 -18.11
C PHE A 97 5.31 13.10 -18.81
N VAL A 98 5.64 12.52 -19.97
CA VAL A 98 6.79 12.96 -20.76
C VAL A 98 6.55 14.35 -21.35
N LYS A 99 5.35 14.58 -21.90
CA LYS A 99 4.99 15.87 -22.51
C LYS A 99 4.97 17.01 -21.49
N GLU A 100 4.58 16.71 -20.23
CA GLU A 100 4.54 17.68 -19.15
C GLU A 100 5.87 17.79 -18.39
N GLU A 101 6.91 17.17 -18.91
CA GLU A 101 8.27 17.19 -18.33
C GLU A 101 8.34 16.61 -16.90
N LYS A 102 7.35 15.80 -16.52
CA LYS A 102 7.36 15.07 -15.25
C LYS A 102 8.26 13.84 -15.31
N MET A 103 8.58 13.43 -16.50
CA MET A 103 9.45 12.29 -16.77
C MET A 103 10.38 12.69 -17.92
N ASP A 104 11.69 12.53 -17.70
CA ASP A 104 12.71 12.84 -18.70
C ASP A 104 12.71 11.74 -19.78
N LEU A 105 12.69 12.16 -21.05
CA LEU A 105 12.71 11.23 -22.17
C LEU A 105 13.96 10.34 -22.16
N ALA A 106 15.11 10.89 -21.77
CA ALA A 106 16.35 10.11 -21.68
C ALA A 106 16.25 9.02 -20.61
N GLU A 107 15.65 9.34 -19.47
CA GLU A 107 15.41 8.36 -18.39
C GLU A 107 14.45 7.27 -18.87
N LEU A 108 13.39 7.65 -19.59
CA LEU A 108 12.43 6.70 -20.14
C LEU A 108 13.12 5.75 -21.14
N LYS A 109 13.96 6.26 -22.02
CA LYS A 109 14.70 5.43 -22.97
C LYS A 109 15.65 4.47 -22.27
N ALA A 110 16.32 4.93 -21.20
CA ALA A 110 17.19 4.08 -20.41
C ALA A 110 16.40 2.97 -19.72
N LEU A 111 15.23 3.29 -19.19
CA LEU A 111 14.35 2.31 -18.55
C LEU A 111 13.88 1.24 -19.55
N ILE A 112 13.48 1.65 -20.74
CA ILE A 112 13.04 0.72 -21.79
C ILE A 112 14.17 -0.25 -22.13
N LYS A 113 15.38 0.26 -22.28
CA LYS A 113 16.56 -0.56 -22.57
C LYS A 113 16.84 -1.56 -21.47
N GLU A 114 16.71 -1.12 -20.21
CA GLU A 114 16.88 -1.97 -19.04
C GLU A 114 15.85 -3.11 -19.03
N ILE A 115 14.59 -2.80 -19.33
CA ILE A 115 13.51 -3.79 -19.41
C ILE A 115 13.79 -4.79 -20.53
N GLU A 116 14.20 -4.32 -21.70
CA GLU A 116 14.54 -5.19 -22.83
C GLU A 116 15.69 -6.15 -22.49
N ASN A 117 16.69 -5.66 -21.76
CA ASN A 117 17.83 -6.48 -21.36
C ASN A 117 17.50 -7.50 -20.28
N ALA A 118 16.44 -7.26 -19.51
CA ALA A 118 16.00 -8.14 -18.42
C ALA A 118 15.14 -9.31 -18.92
N GLN A 119 14.65 -9.25 -20.15
CA GLN A 119 13.77 -10.29 -20.73
C GLN A 119 14.54 -11.40 -21.41
#